data_406631d547df266a8e7b838880c9890e
#
_entry.id   406631d547df266a8e7b838880c9890e
#
_cell.length_a   1.000
_cell.length_b   1.000
_cell.length_c   1.000
_cell.angle_alpha   90.00
_cell.angle_beta   90.00
_cell.angle_gamma   90.00
#
_symmetry.space_group_name_H-M   'P 1'
#
loop_
_entity.id
_entity.type
_entity.pdbx_description
1 polymer ?
#
loop_
_entity_poly.entity_id
_entity_poly.type
_entity_poly.pdbx_seq_one_letter_code
_entity_poly.pdbx_strand_id
1 'polypeptide(L)'
;MNKIYSLKYSHITGGLIAVSELSGRVSSRTTGKKKHKRILALCFLGLLPSSYSFASQMDISNFYIRDYMDFAQNKGIFQAGATNIEIVKKDGSTLKLPEVPFPDFSPVANKGSTTSIGGAYSITATHNTKNHHSVATQNWGNSTYKQTDWNTSHPDFAVSRLDKFVVETRGATEGADISLSKQQALERYGVNYKGEKKLIAFRAGSGVVSVKKNGRITPFNEVSYKPEMLNGSFVHIDDWSGWLILTNNQFDEFNNIASQGDSGSALFVYDNQKKKWVVAGTVWGIYNYANGKNHAAYSKWNQTTIDNLKNKFSYKVDMSGAQVATIENGKLTGTGSDTTDIKNKDLIFTGGGDILLKSSFDNGAGGLVFNDKKTYRVNGDDFTFKGAGVDTRNGSTVEWNIRYDNKDNLHKIGDGTLDVRKTQNTNLKTGEGLVILGAEKTFNNIYITSGDGTVRLNAENALSGGEYNGIFFAKNGGTLDLNGYNQSFNKIAATDSGAVITNTSTKKSILSLNNTADYIYHGNINGNLDVLQHHETKKENHRLILDGGGGHNK
;
A
#
# COMPACT_ATOMS: atom_id res chain seq x y z
N MET A 1 18.86 -26.08 7.80
CA MET A 1 18.54 -24.89 8.63
C MET A 1 19.73 -24.59 9.51
N ASN A 2 20.49 -23.55 9.19
CA ASN A 2 21.66 -23.15 9.99
C ASN A 2 21.18 -22.41 11.23
N LYS A 3 21.51 -22.93 12.40
CA LYS A 3 21.27 -22.26 13.69
C LYS A 3 22.23 -21.07 13.81
N ILE A 4 21.67 -19.85 13.81
CA ILE A 4 22.43 -18.59 13.90
C ILE A 4 22.74 -18.21 15.37
N TYR A 5 22.25 -18.98 16.35
CA TYR A 5 22.38 -18.70 17.77
C TYR A 5 22.82 -19.93 18.57
N SER A 6 23.72 -19.74 19.52
CA SER A 6 24.01 -20.70 20.56
C SER A 6 23.48 -20.19 21.92
N LEU A 7 22.94 -21.09 22.75
CA LEU A 7 22.53 -20.75 24.12
C LEU A 7 23.72 -20.86 25.02
N LYS A 8 24.02 -19.80 25.78
CA LYS A 8 25.07 -19.77 26.81
C LYS A 8 24.49 -19.38 28.16
N TYR A 9 24.96 -20.03 29.23
CA TYR A 9 24.57 -19.68 30.59
C TYR A 9 25.23 -18.36 30.98
N SER A 10 24.43 -17.41 31.45
CA SER A 10 24.90 -16.13 31.96
C SER A 10 24.89 -16.15 33.50
N HIS A 11 26.05 -16.00 34.10
CA HIS A 11 26.17 -15.86 35.55
C HIS A 11 25.62 -14.55 36.11
N ILE A 12 25.39 -13.57 35.24
CA ILE A 12 24.81 -12.25 35.60
C ILE A 12 23.30 -12.33 35.71
N THR A 13 22.65 -13.09 34.84
CA THR A 13 21.19 -13.21 34.81
C THR A 13 20.65 -14.50 35.41
N GLY A 14 21.54 -15.44 35.77
CA GLY A 14 21.16 -16.75 36.31
C GLY A 14 20.40 -17.66 35.34
N GLY A 15 20.48 -17.42 34.03
CA GLY A 15 19.72 -18.15 33.00
C GLY A 15 20.47 -18.35 31.68
N LEU A 16 19.86 -19.12 30.78
CA LEU A 16 20.38 -19.32 29.42
C LEU A 16 20.04 -18.13 28.56
N ILE A 17 21.03 -17.55 27.88
CA ILE A 17 20.86 -16.47 26.91
C ILE A 17 21.27 -16.93 25.51
N ALA A 18 20.53 -16.48 24.48
CA ALA A 18 20.90 -16.70 23.10
C ALA A 18 22.02 -15.74 22.69
N VAL A 19 23.14 -16.26 22.23
CA VAL A 19 24.29 -15.48 21.76
C VAL A 19 24.45 -15.71 20.25
N SER A 20 24.53 -14.62 19.48
CA SER A 20 24.82 -14.70 18.05
C SER A 20 26.23 -15.22 17.82
N GLU A 21 26.41 -16.17 16.93
CA GLU A 21 27.72 -16.73 16.55
C GLU A 21 28.64 -15.70 15.86
N LEU A 22 28.09 -14.53 15.50
CA LEU A 22 28.82 -13.43 14.86
C LEU A 22 29.48 -12.47 15.88
N SER A 23 29.28 -12.65 17.18
CA SER A 23 29.96 -11.85 18.21
C SER A 23 31.40 -12.33 18.42
N GLY A 24 32.35 -11.69 17.72
CA GLY A 24 33.78 -11.94 17.92
C GLY A 24 34.24 -11.66 19.36
N ARG A 25 35.14 -12.49 19.87
CA ARG A 25 35.77 -12.33 21.18
C ARG A 25 36.48 -10.98 21.30
N VAL A 26 35.99 -10.10 22.15
CA VAL A 26 36.76 -8.94 22.61
C VAL A 26 37.66 -9.43 23.75
N SER A 27 38.95 -9.58 23.48
CA SER A 27 39.96 -9.79 24.51
C SER A 27 40.36 -8.45 25.12
N SER A 28 40.15 -8.29 26.42
CA SER A 28 40.64 -7.15 27.19
C SER A 28 42.16 -7.22 27.35
N ARG A 29 42.90 -6.24 26.86
CA ARG A 29 44.23 -5.88 27.39
C ARG A 29 44.28 -4.38 27.61
N THR A 30 44.41 -4.03 28.87
CA THR A 30 44.71 -2.69 29.38
C THR A 30 46.13 -2.29 29.04
N THR A 31 46.34 -1.04 28.60
CA THR A 31 47.32 -0.09 29.18
C THR A 31 47.32 1.24 28.39
N GLY A 32 47.42 2.36 29.11
CA GLY A 32 48.05 3.60 28.65
C GLY A 32 47.16 4.82 28.48
N LYS A 33 47.27 5.73 29.43
CA LYS A 33 46.68 7.08 29.46
C LYS A 33 47.06 7.93 28.25
N LYS A 34 46.07 8.69 27.68
CA LYS A 34 46.22 10.12 27.35
C LYS A 34 44.85 10.79 27.11
N LYS A 35 44.68 11.94 27.76
CA LYS A 35 43.47 12.79 27.72
C LYS A 35 43.32 13.46 26.34
N HIS A 36 42.19 13.30 25.70
CA HIS A 36 41.61 14.32 24.80
C HIS A 36 40.09 14.28 24.98
N LYS A 37 39.53 15.41 25.37
CA LYS A 37 38.10 15.67 25.40
C LYS A 37 37.57 15.61 23.97
N ARG A 38 36.82 14.58 23.65
CA ARG A 38 35.90 14.56 22.53
C ARG A 38 34.53 14.17 23.09
N ILE A 39 33.54 15.00 22.84
CA ILE A 39 32.17 14.73 23.19
C ILE A 39 31.76 13.52 22.35
N LEU A 40 31.71 12.37 22.98
CA LEU A 40 31.15 11.14 22.42
C LEU A 40 29.65 11.20 22.70
N ALA A 41 28.86 11.32 21.65
CA ALA A 41 27.45 10.93 21.72
C ALA A 41 27.42 9.42 21.98
N LEU A 42 27.25 9.04 23.23
CA LEU A 42 27.07 7.65 23.65
C LEU A 42 25.68 7.20 23.17
N CYS A 43 25.65 6.39 22.11
CA CYS A 43 24.54 5.45 21.92
C CYS A 43 24.58 4.44 23.06
N PHE A 44 23.90 4.73 24.14
CA PHE A 44 23.60 3.73 25.17
C PHE A 44 22.58 2.75 24.60
N LEU A 45 23.05 1.64 24.05
CA LEU A 45 22.29 0.39 24.15
C LEU A 45 22.31 -0.01 25.62
N GLY A 46 21.43 0.55 26.41
CA GLY A 46 21.21 0.12 27.78
C GLY A 46 20.71 -1.33 27.76
N LEU A 47 21.49 -2.22 28.33
CA LEU A 47 21.03 -3.53 28.78
C LEU A 47 19.96 -3.29 29.87
N LEU A 48 18.71 -3.11 29.43
CA LEU A 48 17.56 -3.25 30.32
C LEU A 48 17.32 -4.75 30.53
N PRO A 49 16.96 -5.18 31.76
CA PRO A 49 16.50 -6.54 31.98
C PRO A 49 15.39 -6.82 30.98
N SER A 50 15.36 -8.03 30.46
CA SER A 50 14.44 -8.52 29.44
C SER A 50 12.97 -8.17 29.76
N SER A 51 12.61 -6.90 29.63
CA SER A 51 11.25 -6.46 29.47
C SER A 51 10.89 -6.80 28.02
N TYR A 52 9.98 -7.69 27.87
CA TYR A 52 9.41 -8.07 26.59
C TYR A 52 9.12 -6.81 25.77
N SER A 53 9.82 -6.65 24.67
CA SER A 53 9.64 -5.54 23.72
C SER A 53 8.35 -5.78 22.95
N PHE A 54 7.31 -5.04 23.28
CA PHE A 54 6.02 -5.12 22.61
C PHE A 54 5.89 -3.96 21.64
N ALA A 55 5.43 -4.23 20.44
CA ALA A 55 5.15 -3.21 19.43
C ALA A 55 3.67 -2.87 19.42
N SER A 56 3.29 -1.62 19.12
CA SER A 56 1.92 -1.10 19.16
C SER A 56 1.13 -1.50 20.39
N GLN A 57 1.25 -0.70 21.43
CA GLN A 57 0.50 -0.95 22.68
C GLN A 57 -0.83 -0.20 22.69
N MET A 58 -1.93 -0.92 22.90
CA MET A 58 -3.29 -0.35 22.98
C MET A 58 -3.80 -0.40 24.42
N ASP A 59 -4.42 0.68 24.89
CA ASP A 59 -5.13 0.68 26.18
C ASP A 59 -6.57 0.26 25.99
N ILE A 60 -6.86 -0.98 26.37
CA ILE A 60 -8.20 -1.57 26.30
C ILE A 60 -9.00 -1.42 27.61
N SER A 61 -8.55 -0.61 28.55
CA SER A 61 -9.32 -0.35 29.77
C SER A 61 -10.65 0.35 29.43
N ASN A 62 -10.59 1.33 28.54
CA ASN A 62 -11.74 2.14 28.14
C ASN A 62 -12.27 1.87 26.73
N PHE A 63 -11.41 1.37 25.82
CA PHE A 63 -11.74 1.16 24.42
C PHE A 63 -11.71 -0.33 24.05
N TYR A 64 -12.34 -0.68 22.94
CA TYR A 64 -12.26 -2.03 22.38
C TYR A 64 -11.05 -2.15 21.45
N ILE A 65 -10.44 -3.31 21.40
CA ILE A 65 -9.35 -3.61 20.44
C ILE A 65 -9.80 -3.33 19.00
N ARG A 66 -11.06 -3.65 18.72
CA ARG A 66 -11.67 -3.46 17.40
C ARG A 66 -11.61 -2.01 16.94
N ASP A 67 -11.77 -1.05 17.85
CA ASP A 67 -11.73 0.38 17.50
C ASP A 67 -10.36 0.77 16.93
N TYR A 68 -9.27 0.31 17.53
CA TYR A 68 -7.91 0.54 17.03
C TYR A 68 -7.63 -0.14 15.67
N MET A 69 -8.21 -1.33 15.47
CA MET A 69 -8.07 -2.05 14.20
C MET A 69 -8.90 -1.42 13.08
N ASP A 70 -10.16 -1.11 13.37
CA ASP A 70 -11.07 -0.48 12.43
C ASP A 70 -10.57 0.92 12.04
N PHE A 71 -9.97 1.66 12.99
CA PHE A 71 -9.29 2.94 12.75
C PHE A 71 -8.23 2.81 11.64
N ALA A 72 -7.29 1.88 11.77
CA ALA A 72 -6.19 1.71 10.81
C ALA A 72 -6.62 1.09 9.48
N GLN A 73 -7.77 0.40 9.46
CA GLN A 73 -8.28 -0.31 8.29
C GLN A 73 -9.40 0.43 7.55
N ASN A 74 -9.73 1.67 7.98
CA ASN A 74 -10.86 2.44 7.44
C ASN A 74 -12.18 1.66 7.45
N LYS A 75 -12.50 0.99 8.57
CA LYS A 75 -13.73 0.21 8.73
C LYS A 75 -14.74 0.89 9.64
N GLY A 76 -16.01 0.55 9.47
CA GLY A 76 -17.10 1.06 10.29
C GLY A 76 -17.19 2.58 10.25
N ILE A 77 -17.15 3.23 11.41
CA ILE A 77 -17.20 4.70 11.55
C ILE A 77 -15.93 5.41 11.03
N PHE A 78 -14.85 4.69 10.81
CA PHE A 78 -13.55 5.23 10.39
C PHE A 78 -13.33 5.19 8.86
N GLN A 79 -14.38 5.34 8.07
CA GLN A 79 -14.25 5.43 6.63
C GLN A 79 -13.46 6.69 6.22
N ALA A 80 -12.66 6.58 5.17
CA ALA A 80 -11.91 7.73 4.64
C ALA A 80 -12.86 8.90 4.32
N GLY A 81 -12.50 10.11 4.77
CA GLY A 81 -13.32 11.31 4.61
C GLY A 81 -14.45 11.47 5.63
N ALA A 82 -14.72 10.50 6.49
CA ALA A 82 -15.72 10.61 7.54
C ALA A 82 -15.39 11.76 8.51
N THR A 83 -16.41 12.47 8.96
CA THR A 83 -16.29 13.61 9.90
C THR A 83 -17.14 13.38 11.14
N ASN A 84 -16.88 14.14 12.20
CA ASN A 84 -17.64 14.07 13.46
C ASN A 84 -17.69 12.66 14.06
N ILE A 85 -16.57 11.96 14.03
CA ILE A 85 -16.47 10.58 14.52
C ILE A 85 -16.45 10.59 16.04
N GLU A 86 -17.30 9.74 16.64
CA GLU A 86 -17.36 9.50 18.07
C GLU A 86 -17.15 8.02 18.36
N ILE A 87 -16.20 7.70 19.23
CA ILE A 87 -15.93 6.34 19.69
C ILE A 87 -16.69 6.12 20.99
N VAL A 88 -17.51 5.08 21.04
CA VAL A 88 -18.24 4.69 22.27
C VAL A 88 -17.29 3.87 23.15
N LYS A 89 -17.03 4.37 24.36
CA LYS A 89 -16.21 3.69 25.37
C LYS A 89 -16.99 2.55 26.03
N LYS A 90 -16.27 1.71 26.76
CA LYS A 90 -16.86 0.58 27.52
C LYS A 90 -17.83 1.00 28.63
N ASP A 91 -17.68 2.19 29.18
CA ASP A 91 -18.58 2.76 30.16
C ASP A 91 -19.82 3.44 29.56
N GLY A 92 -19.95 3.44 28.22
CA GLY A 92 -21.03 4.06 27.49
C GLY A 92 -20.82 5.55 27.19
N SER A 93 -19.79 6.20 27.74
CA SER A 93 -19.41 7.55 27.35
C SER A 93 -18.77 7.56 25.95
N THR A 94 -18.67 8.75 25.33
CA THR A 94 -18.08 8.90 24.01
C THR A 94 -16.78 9.70 24.04
N LEU A 95 -15.91 9.42 23.07
CA LEU A 95 -14.76 10.24 22.74
C LEU A 95 -14.94 10.79 21.33
N LYS A 96 -15.04 12.10 21.19
CA LYS A 96 -15.03 12.76 19.89
C LYS A 96 -13.60 12.84 19.36
N LEU A 97 -13.36 12.39 18.13
CA LEU A 97 -12.08 12.51 17.45
C LEU A 97 -11.77 13.97 17.05
N PRO A 98 -10.50 14.30 16.73
CA PRO A 98 -10.15 15.60 16.18
C PRO A 98 -11.03 15.98 14.98
N GLU A 99 -11.39 17.27 14.88
CA GLU A 99 -12.31 17.79 13.87
C GLU A 99 -11.60 17.94 12.52
N VAL A 100 -11.47 16.82 11.83
CA VAL A 100 -10.83 16.72 10.52
C VAL A 100 -11.40 15.52 9.75
N PRO A 101 -11.51 15.57 8.41
CA PRO A 101 -11.91 14.38 7.65
C PRO A 101 -10.96 13.21 7.93
N PHE A 102 -11.50 12.01 8.15
CA PHE A 102 -10.67 10.85 8.50
C PHE A 102 -9.72 10.47 7.35
N PRO A 103 -8.45 10.10 7.62
CA PRO A 103 -7.49 9.76 6.57
C PRO A 103 -7.84 8.45 5.87
N ASP A 104 -7.41 8.35 4.60
CA ASP A 104 -7.33 7.09 3.89
C ASP A 104 -6.00 6.39 4.24
N PHE A 105 -6.07 5.25 4.90
CA PHE A 105 -4.92 4.42 5.24
C PHE A 105 -4.62 3.34 4.18
N SER A 106 -5.31 3.31 3.05
CA SER A 106 -5.02 2.36 1.97
C SER A 106 -3.56 2.37 1.49
N PRO A 107 -2.79 3.49 1.57
CA PRO A 107 -1.37 3.48 1.26
C PRO A 107 -0.52 2.63 2.20
N VAL A 108 -0.99 2.36 3.42
CA VAL A 108 -0.25 1.60 4.43
C VAL A 108 -0.29 0.10 4.10
N ALA A 109 0.88 -0.53 4.02
CA ALA A 109 0.99 -1.97 3.78
C ALA A 109 0.33 -2.80 4.90
N ASN A 110 -0.02 -4.05 4.61
CA ASN A 110 -0.71 -4.94 5.57
C ASN A 110 0.01 -5.04 6.93
N LYS A 111 1.35 -4.96 6.91
CA LYS A 111 2.17 -4.99 8.14
C LYS A 111 2.46 -3.61 8.75
N GLY A 112 1.95 -2.53 8.17
CA GLY A 112 2.08 -1.19 8.73
C GLY A 112 3.48 -0.55 8.71
N SER A 113 4.53 -1.29 8.38
CA SER A 113 5.93 -0.83 8.40
C SER A 113 6.37 -0.10 7.12
N THR A 114 5.49 0.00 6.15
CA THR A 114 5.76 0.59 4.84
C THR A 114 4.51 1.28 4.32
N THR A 115 4.68 2.40 3.64
CA THR A 115 3.58 3.16 3.04
C THR A 115 3.87 3.42 1.57
N SER A 116 2.93 3.07 0.69
CA SER A 116 3.02 3.38 -0.75
C SER A 116 2.97 4.90 -0.97
N ILE A 117 3.85 5.39 -1.83
CA ILE A 117 3.86 6.78 -2.30
C ILE A 117 3.52 6.90 -3.78
N GLY A 118 2.86 5.87 -4.32
CA GLY A 118 2.41 5.79 -5.70
C GLY A 118 3.39 5.07 -6.64
N GLY A 119 2.86 4.51 -7.71
CA GLY A 119 3.65 3.71 -8.65
C GLY A 119 4.25 2.48 -7.99
N ALA A 120 5.53 2.24 -8.22
CA ALA A 120 6.31 1.16 -7.60
C ALA A 120 7.18 1.68 -6.44
N TYR A 121 6.77 2.73 -5.73
CA TYR A 121 7.58 3.33 -4.66
C TYR A 121 6.86 3.33 -3.32
N SER A 122 7.64 3.13 -2.26
CA SER A 122 7.14 3.16 -0.89
C SER A 122 8.17 3.77 0.06
N ILE A 123 7.72 4.26 1.22
CA ILE A 123 8.59 4.79 2.28
C ILE A 123 8.56 3.89 3.49
N THR A 124 9.67 3.86 4.22
CA THR A 124 9.87 3.09 5.45
C THR A 124 11.02 3.68 6.28
N ALA A 125 11.44 2.98 7.32
CA ALA A 125 12.68 3.28 8.04
C ALA A 125 13.90 2.67 7.33
N THR A 126 15.06 3.32 7.41
CA THR A 126 16.31 2.82 6.79
C THR A 126 16.68 1.44 7.30
N HIS A 127 16.55 1.18 8.59
CA HIS A 127 16.88 -0.12 9.16
C HIS A 127 15.93 -1.25 8.72
N ASN A 128 14.80 -0.94 8.08
CA ASN A 128 13.90 -1.91 7.43
C ASN A 128 14.31 -2.21 5.98
N THR A 129 15.32 -1.56 5.42
CA THR A 129 15.75 -1.84 4.05
C THR A 129 16.60 -3.12 3.99
N LYS A 130 16.72 -3.68 2.80
CA LYS A 130 17.37 -4.96 2.54
C LYS A 130 18.78 -5.11 3.14
N ASN A 131 19.54 -4.02 3.24
CA ASN A 131 20.90 -4.06 3.80
C ASN A 131 20.94 -4.13 5.33
N HIS A 132 19.83 -3.84 6.00
CA HIS A 132 19.81 -3.78 7.46
C HIS A 132 18.98 -4.90 8.08
N HIS A 133 17.74 -5.12 7.64
CA HIS A 133 16.85 -6.13 8.22
C HIS A 133 15.96 -6.86 7.20
N SER A 134 16.27 -6.78 5.91
CA SER A 134 15.68 -7.63 4.85
C SER A 134 14.15 -7.56 4.76
N VAL A 135 13.55 -6.39 4.76
CA VAL A 135 12.14 -6.31 4.32
C VAL A 135 12.12 -6.49 2.81
N ALA A 136 12.33 -7.75 2.37
CA ALA A 136 12.42 -8.08 0.95
C ALA A 136 11.04 -8.03 0.26
N THR A 137 9.95 -8.12 1.03
CA THR A 137 8.59 -8.17 0.50
C THR A 137 7.63 -7.35 1.34
N GLN A 138 6.68 -6.69 0.67
CA GLN A 138 5.57 -5.97 1.26
C GLN A 138 4.26 -6.43 0.63
N ASN A 139 3.18 -6.41 1.39
CA ASN A 139 1.87 -6.83 0.92
C ASN A 139 0.87 -5.70 1.09
N TRP A 140 0.11 -5.45 0.01
CA TRP A 140 -1.14 -4.69 0.06
C TRP A 140 -2.26 -5.63 -0.40
N GLY A 141 -3.32 -5.74 0.40
CA GLY A 141 -4.35 -6.73 0.14
C GLY A 141 -3.76 -8.13 -0.01
N ASN A 142 -4.03 -8.80 -1.11
CA ASN A 142 -3.51 -10.13 -1.45
C ASN A 142 -2.30 -10.11 -2.38
N SER A 143 -1.78 -8.93 -2.72
CA SER A 143 -0.63 -8.80 -3.62
C SER A 143 0.66 -8.67 -2.83
N THR A 144 1.71 -9.35 -3.31
CA THR A 144 3.06 -9.30 -2.74
C THR A 144 3.99 -8.55 -3.69
N TYR A 145 4.71 -7.57 -3.12
CA TYR A 145 5.67 -6.72 -3.83
C TYR A 145 7.06 -6.92 -3.26
N LYS A 146 8.06 -7.01 -4.15
CA LYS A 146 9.46 -7.23 -3.77
C LYS A 146 10.26 -5.95 -3.89
N GLN A 147 11.03 -5.63 -2.88
CA GLN A 147 11.98 -4.52 -2.93
C GLN A 147 13.12 -4.85 -3.90
N THR A 148 13.34 -3.98 -4.88
CA THR A 148 14.40 -4.12 -5.90
C THR A 148 15.56 -3.17 -5.68
N ASP A 149 15.28 -1.95 -5.19
CA ASP A 149 16.28 -0.94 -4.85
C ASP A 149 15.74 -0.01 -3.76
N TRP A 150 16.60 0.83 -3.17
CA TRP A 150 16.23 1.80 -2.14
C TRP A 150 17.21 2.98 -2.10
N ASN A 151 16.78 4.06 -1.48
CA ASN A 151 17.61 5.19 -1.12
C ASN A 151 17.27 5.63 0.32
N THR A 152 18.25 6.20 1.02
CA THR A 152 18.10 6.53 2.43
C THR A 152 18.60 7.93 2.74
N SER A 153 18.10 8.50 3.84
CA SER A 153 18.61 9.73 4.41
C SER A 153 18.60 9.68 5.94
N HIS A 154 19.50 10.49 6.50
CA HIS A 154 19.60 10.66 7.95
C HIS A 154 18.32 11.34 8.52
N PRO A 155 17.84 10.98 9.71
CA PRO A 155 18.39 9.94 10.60
C PRO A 155 18.05 8.50 10.21
N ASP A 156 16.87 8.21 9.65
CA ASP A 156 16.41 6.85 9.37
C ASP A 156 15.24 6.81 8.37
N PHE A 157 15.21 7.73 7.43
CA PHE A 157 14.20 7.75 6.37
C PHE A 157 14.67 6.96 5.16
N ALA A 158 13.82 6.11 4.63
CA ALA A 158 14.10 5.35 3.41
C ALA A 158 12.94 5.40 2.43
N VAL A 159 13.29 5.37 1.14
CA VAL A 159 12.39 5.09 0.03
C VAL A 159 12.82 3.81 -0.64
N SER A 160 11.87 2.93 -0.93
CA SER A 160 12.09 1.65 -1.61
C SER A 160 11.44 1.67 -2.99
N ARG A 161 12.11 1.04 -3.95
CA ARG A 161 11.52 0.67 -5.24
C ARG A 161 11.06 -0.78 -5.20
N LEU A 162 9.86 -1.02 -5.66
CA LEU A 162 9.22 -2.34 -5.74
C LEU A 162 9.30 -2.88 -7.17
N ASP A 163 9.08 -4.18 -7.32
CA ASP A 163 9.13 -4.88 -8.61
C ASP A 163 7.91 -4.63 -9.50
N LYS A 164 6.81 -4.08 -8.93
CA LYS A 164 5.55 -3.81 -9.63
C LYS A 164 4.87 -2.55 -9.13
N PHE A 165 3.98 -1.99 -9.96
CA PHE A 165 3.06 -0.94 -9.54
C PHE A 165 2.08 -1.47 -8.50
N VAL A 166 1.94 -0.73 -7.38
CA VAL A 166 0.98 -1.03 -6.33
C VAL A 166 -0.41 -0.66 -6.83
N VAL A 167 -1.28 -1.65 -6.97
CA VAL A 167 -2.63 -1.47 -7.54
C VAL A 167 -3.73 -1.30 -6.50
N GLU A 168 -3.44 -1.52 -5.23
CA GLU A 168 -4.42 -1.45 -4.15
C GLU A 168 -4.66 -0.03 -3.63
N THR A 169 -3.83 0.93 -4.05
CA THR A 169 -3.89 2.31 -3.58
C THR A 169 -3.24 3.27 -4.57
N ARG A 170 -3.70 4.52 -4.59
CA ARG A 170 -3.00 5.62 -5.30
C ARG A 170 -1.71 6.05 -4.61
N GLY A 171 -1.54 5.67 -3.34
CA GLY A 171 -0.40 6.05 -2.52
C GLY A 171 -0.55 7.42 -1.86
N ALA A 172 0.26 7.66 -0.83
CA ALA A 172 0.42 8.94 -0.15
C ALA A 172 1.52 9.74 -0.85
N THR A 173 1.15 10.46 -1.90
CA THR A 173 2.11 11.04 -2.87
C THR A 173 2.77 12.34 -2.42
N GLU A 174 2.32 12.92 -1.31
CA GLU A 174 2.82 14.22 -0.84
C GLU A 174 3.28 14.18 0.61
N GLY A 175 4.40 14.85 0.84
CA GLY A 175 4.95 15.09 2.16
C GLY A 175 4.53 16.43 2.75
N ALA A 176 4.59 16.51 4.08
CA ALA A 176 4.49 17.76 4.80
C ALA A 176 5.72 18.66 4.53
N ASP A 177 5.52 19.95 4.64
CA ASP A 177 6.64 20.90 4.63
C ASP A 177 7.41 20.82 5.95
N ILE A 178 8.52 20.12 5.91
CA ILE A 178 9.36 19.84 7.08
C ILE A 178 10.23 21.01 7.50
N SER A 179 10.29 22.07 6.71
CA SER A 179 11.08 23.28 7.00
C SER A 179 10.40 24.23 8.00
N LEU A 180 9.09 24.01 8.22
CA LEU A 180 8.31 24.86 9.13
C LEU A 180 8.79 24.73 10.57
N SER A 181 8.76 25.85 11.29
CA SER A 181 8.84 25.86 12.76
C SER A 181 7.61 25.14 13.36
N LYS A 182 7.69 24.74 14.63
CA LYS A 182 6.55 24.12 15.32
C LYS A 182 5.29 25.01 15.29
N GLN A 183 5.46 26.34 15.46
CA GLN A 183 4.34 27.29 15.40
C GLN A 183 3.71 27.34 14.01
N GLN A 184 4.53 27.42 12.96
CA GLN A 184 4.03 27.39 11.58
C GLN A 184 3.38 26.04 11.23
N ALA A 185 3.94 24.93 11.73
CA ALA A 185 3.33 23.61 11.58
C ALA A 185 1.96 23.53 12.28
N LEU A 186 1.83 24.12 13.48
CA LEU A 186 0.54 24.23 14.17
C LEU A 186 -0.48 25.06 13.36
N GLU A 187 -0.04 26.13 12.72
CA GLU A 187 -0.91 26.94 11.87
C GLU A 187 -1.39 26.17 10.64
N ARG A 188 -0.51 25.45 9.99
CA ARG A 188 -0.80 24.74 8.74
C ARG A 188 -1.44 23.37 8.94
N TYR A 189 -0.97 22.58 9.91
CA TYR A 189 -1.38 21.20 10.15
C TYR A 189 -2.17 20.99 11.44
N GLY A 190 -2.39 22.04 12.22
CA GLY A 190 -3.18 21.96 13.44
C GLY A 190 -4.66 21.74 13.16
N VAL A 191 -5.30 20.93 13.98
CA VAL A 191 -6.71 20.59 13.92
C VAL A 191 -7.41 20.96 15.22
N ASN A 192 -8.72 21.23 15.19
CA ASN A 192 -9.49 21.48 16.38
C ASN A 192 -9.69 20.19 17.17
N TYR A 193 -9.37 20.22 18.44
CA TYR A 193 -9.59 19.12 19.35
C TYR A 193 -9.94 19.65 20.73
N LYS A 194 -11.12 19.29 21.26
CA LYS A 194 -11.65 19.80 22.55
C LYS A 194 -11.65 21.32 22.64
N GLY A 195 -12.01 21.99 21.54
CA GLY A 195 -12.13 23.45 21.49
C GLY A 195 -10.82 24.21 21.31
N GLU A 196 -9.70 23.51 21.15
CA GLU A 196 -8.38 24.11 20.94
C GLU A 196 -7.75 23.61 19.64
N LYS A 197 -6.96 24.47 18.97
CA LYS A 197 -6.14 24.06 17.83
C LYS A 197 -4.89 23.35 18.32
N LYS A 198 -4.74 22.07 17.98
CA LYS A 198 -3.63 21.20 18.40
C LYS A 198 -2.93 20.58 17.20
N LEU A 199 -1.62 20.37 17.33
CA LEU A 199 -0.85 19.64 16.33
C LEU A 199 -1.02 18.15 16.59
N ILE A 200 -1.90 17.53 15.82
CA ILE A 200 -2.28 16.12 15.94
C ILE A 200 -2.02 15.43 14.62
N ALA A 201 -1.48 14.23 14.70
CA ALA A 201 -1.28 13.34 13.59
C ALA A 201 -2.06 12.03 13.77
N PHE A 202 -2.26 11.32 12.68
CA PHE A 202 -2.87 10.00 12.65
C PHE A 202 -1.83 8.98 12.19
N ARG A 203 -1.85 7.80 12.79
CA ARG A 203 -0.88 6.75 12.52
C ARG A 203 -1.57 5.39 12.40
N ALA A 204 -1.09 4.55 11.48
CA ALA A 204 -1.38 3.13 11.41
C ALA A 204 -0.08 2.34 11.39
N GLY A 205 0.02 1.30 12.21
CA GLY A 205 1.17 0.42 12.34
C GLY A 205 0.76 -0.98 12.77
N SER A 206 1.68 -1.93 12.74
CA SER A 206 1.37 -3.31 13.14
C SER A 206 2.59 -4.03 13.69
N GLY A 207 3.14 -3.54 14.74
CA GLY A 207 4.14 -4.31 15.46
C GLY A 207 3.52 -5.48 16.24
N VAL A 208 4.32 -6.16 17.06
CA VAL A 208 3.80 -7.17 18.00
C VAL A 208 2.85 -6.47 18.98
N VAL A 209 1.58 -6.80 18.91
CA VAL A 209 0.54 -6.09 19.66
C VAL A 209 0.57 -6.51 21.14
N SER A 210 0.61 -5.54 22.04
CA SER A 210 0.30 -5.75 23.45
C SER A 210 -0.86 -4.86 23.88
N VAL A 211 -1.54 -5.28 24.94
CA VAL A 211 -2.67 -4.54 25.46
C VAL A 211 -2.44 -4.16 26.92
N LYS A 212 -2.79 -2.93 27.28
CA LYS A 212 -2.88 -2.50 28.67
C LYS A 212 -4.33 -2.66 29.12
N LYS A 213 -4.53 -3.39 30.20
CA LYS A 213 -5.82 -3.56 30.87
C LYS A 213 -5.63 -3.41 32.37
N ASN A 214 -6.36 -2.51 32.99
CA ASN A 214 -6.29 -2.26 34.44
C ASN A 214 -4.84 -2.06 34.95
N GLY A 215 -4.06 -1.27 34.24
CA GLY A 215 -2.67 -0.95 34.58
C GLY A 215 -1.63 -2.01 34.19
N ARG A 216 -2.05 -3.23 33.82
CA ARG A 216 -1.13 -4.33 33.42
C ARG A 216 -1.00 -4.41 31.90
N ILE A 217 0.22 -4.47 31.41
CA ILE A 217 0.52 -4.72 29.99
C ILE A 217 0.70 -6.22 29.76
N THR A 218 -0.01 -6.79 28.81
CA THR A 218 0.01 -8.21 28.45
C THR A 218 0.25 -8.37 26.95
N PRO A 219 1.11 -9.31 26.53
CA PRO A 219 1.24 -9.66 25.11
C PRO A 219 -0.09 -10.17 24.54
N PHE A 220 -0.37 -9.78 23.29
CA PHE A 220 -1.64 -10.11 22.64
C PHE A 220 -1.78 -11.58 22.22
N ASN A 221 -0.66 -12.31 22.08
CA ASN A 221 -0.65 -13.73 21.78
C ASN A 221 -1.29 -14.61 22.88
N GLU A 222 -1.49 -14.08 24.08
CA GLU A 222 -2.28 -14.75 25.13
C GLU A 222 -3.81 -14.60 24.94
N VAL A 223 -4.26 -13.85 23.93
CA VAL A 223 -5.68 -13.48 23.72
C VAL A 223 -6.15 -13.86 22.32
N SER A 224 -5.90 -15.07 21.85
CA SER A 224 -6.51 -15.70 20.63
C SER A 224 -6.52 -14.93 19.31
N TYR A 225 -5.75 -13.83 19.15
CA TYR A 225 -5.65 -13.08 17.91
C TYR A 225 -4.25 -13.22 17.30
N LYS A 226 -4.17 -13.18 15.95
CA LYS A 226 -2.88 -13.27 15.27
C LYS A 226 -2.00 -12.07 15.64
N PRO A 227 -0.71 -12.28 15.96
CA PRO A 227 0.26 -11.19 16.03
C PRO A 227 0.33 -10.47 14.67
N GLU A 228 0.71 -9.19 14.66
CA GLU A 228 0.82 -8.35 13.46
C GLU A 228 -0.51 -7.92 12.84
N MET A 229 -1.44 -7.40 13.63
CA MET A 229 -2.67 -6.80 13.12
C MET A 229 -2.52 -5.30 12.98
N LEU A 230 -2.85 -4.78 11.78
CA LEU A 230 -2.83 -3.35 11.54
C LEU A 230 -3.79 -2.64 12.52
N ASN A 231 -3.26 -1.69 13.27
CA ASN A 231 -3.96 -0.91 14.27
C ASN A 231 -3.50 0.55 14.22
N GLY A 232 -4.28 1.46 14.74
CA GLY A 232 -3.94 2.87 14.66
C GLY A 232 -4.67 3.73 15.67
N SER A 233 -4.23 4.97 15.76
CA SER A 233 -4.82 6.02 16.58
C SER A 233 -4.41 7.41 16.08
N PHE A 234 -4.99 8.45 16.67
CA PHE A 234 -4.38 9.76 16.59
C PHE A 234 -3.34 9.94 17.71
N VAL A 235 -2.34 10.80 17.47
CA VAL A 235 -1.26 11.09 18.42
C VAL A 235 -0.97 12.59 18.45
N HIS A 236 -0.65 13.13 19.64
CA HIS A 236 -0.22 14.52 19.77
C HIS A 236 1.24 14.68 19.38
N ILE A 237 1.55 15.69 18.59
CA ILE A 237 2.91 16.05 18.23
C ILE A 237 3.44 17.02 19.27
N ASP A 238 4.44 16.59 20.03
CA ASP A 238 5.07 17.39 21.09
C ASP A 238 6.19 18.28 20.54
N ASP A 239 6.92 17.81 19.52
CA ASP A 239 7.96 18.59 18.87
C ASP A 239 8.00 18.37 17.36
N TRP A 240 8.25 19.45 16.62
CA TRP A 240 8.39 19.48 15.15
C TRP A 240 9.75 20.02 14.73
N SER A 241 10.63 20.32 15.69
CA SER A 241 11.93 20.95 15.44
C SER A 241 13.01 19.96 15.01
N GLY A 242 14.12 20.49 14.49
CA GLY A 242 15.28 19.68 14.12
C GLY A 242 15.00 18.63 13.03
N TRP A 243 15.58 17.45 13.19
CA TRP A 243 15.54 16.36 12.20
C TRP A 243 14.38 15.38 12.40
N LEU A 244 13.73 15.48 13.54
CA LEU A 244 12.69 14.56 13.98
C LEU A 244 11.38 15.28 14.27
N ILE A 245 10.31 14.51 14.19
CA ILE A 245 9.05 14.84 14.81
C ILE A 245 8.90 13.92 16.02
N LEU A 246 8.57 14.48 17.17
CA LEU A 246 8.34 13.73 18.40
C LEU A 246 6.85 13.75 18.72
N THR A 247 6.28 12.58 18.95
CA THR A 247 4.89 12.45 19.39
C THR A 247 4.84 11.93 20.82
N ASN A 248 3.79 12.29 21.54
CA ASN A 248 3.50 11.71 22.84
C ASN A 248 3.36 10.18 22.71
N ASN A 249 4.15 9.44 23.47
CA ASN A 249 4.13 7.98 23.49
C ASN A 249 3.71 7.46 24.88
N GLN A 250 2.66 8.02 25.43
CA GLN A 250 2.06 7.63 26.70
C GLN A 250 0.60 7.26 26.49
N PHE A 251 0.06 6.40 27.37
CA PHE A 251 -1.36 6.09 27.36
C PHE A 251 -2.16 7.29 27.87
N ASP A 252 -2.68 8.05 26.93
CA ASP A 252 -3.72 9.03 27.17
C ASP A 252 -4.85 8.77 26.16
N GLU A 253 -6.06 9.02 26.51
CA GLU A 253 -7.23 8.89 25.64
C GLU A 253 -7.18 7.68 24.68
N PHE A 254 -7.50 7.88 23.41
CA PHE A 254 -7.43 6.87 22.34
C PHE A 254 -6.08 6.95 21.62
N ASN A 255 -5.03 6.54 22.31
CA ASN A 255 -3.67 6.53 21.78
C ASN A 255 -3.11 5.11 21.75
N ASN A 256 -2.50 4.71 20.65
CA ASN A 256 -1.65 3.51 20.61
C ASN A 256 -0.19 3.92 20.72
N ILE A 257 0.51 3.34 21.69
CA ILE A 257 1.91 3.61 21.92
C ILE A 257 2.75 2.89 20.86
N ALA A 258 3.59 3.63 20.12
CA ALA A 258 4.54 3.06 19.21
C ALA A 258 5.61 2.25 19.98
N SER A 259 6.01 1.11 19.45
CA SER A 259 7.07 0.29 20.04
C SER A 259 7.83 -0.50 18.97
N GLN A 260 8.68 -1.45 19.35
CA GLN A 260 9.49 -2.22 18.41
C GLN A 260 8.59 -2.97 17.39
N GLY A 261 8.89 -2.84 16.09
CA GLY A 261 8.11 -3.39 14.98
C GLY A 261 7.19 -2.38 14.31
N ASP A 262 6.94 -1.21 14.90
CA ASP A 262 6.27 -0.09 14.24
C ASP A 262 7.22 0.73 13.35
N SER A 263 8.50 0.40 13.34
CA SER A 263 9.52 1.05 12.50
C SER A 263 9.05 1.18 11.05
N GLY A 264 9.14 2.39 10.50
CA GLY A 264 8.68 2.69 9.14
C GLY A 264 7.19 3.04 9.01
N SER A 265 6.37 2.90 10.04
CA SER A 265 4.97 3.36 10.03
C SER A 265 4.91 4.86 9.76
N ALA A 266 4.06 5.28 8.81
CA ALA A 266 3.95 6.68 8.45
C ALA A 266 3.09 7.49 9.43
N LEU A 267 3.48 8.74 9.62
CA LEU A 267 2.76 9.76 10.38
C LEU A 267 2.04 10.69 9.41
N PHE A 268 0.71 10.75 9.49
CA PHE A 268 -0.13 11.57 8.63
C PHE A 268 -0.58 12.83 9.37
N VAL A 269 -0.47 13.99 8.71
CA VAL A 269 -1.02 15.27 9.18
C VAL A 269 -1.93 15.87 8.11
N TYR A 270 -2.95 16.63 8.54
CA TYR A 270 -3.89 17.26 7.62
C TYR A 270 -3.40 18.65 7.22
N ASP A 271 -3.17 18.85 5.94
CA ASP A 271 -2.78 20.17 5.40
C ASP A 271 -4.01 21.03 5.17
N ASN A 272 -4.22 22.02 6.05
CA ASN A 272 -5.38 22.92 5.99
C ASN A 272 -5.39 23.84 4.76
N GLN A 273 -4.22 24.08 4.15
CA GLN A 273 -4.11 24.87 2.92
C GLN A 273 -4.51 24.04 1.69
N LYS A 274 -4.02 22.81 1.64
CA LYS A 274 -4.28 21.88 0.52
C LYS A 274 -5.57 21.07 0.68
N LYS A 275 -6.19 21.11 1.87
CA LYS A 275 -7.39 20.32 2.22
C LYS A 275 -7.22 18.82 2.01
N LYS A 276 -6.05 18.28 2.37
CA LYS A 276 -5.73 16.87 2.24
C LYS A 276 -4.72 16.38 3.28
N TRP A 277 -4.65 15.07 3.43
CA TRP A 277 -3.65 14.41 4.25
C TRP A 277 -2.31 14.35 3.52
N VAL A 278 -1.23 14.60 4.27
CA VAL A 278 0.16 14.50 3.80
C VAL A 278 0.99 13.72 4.83
N VAL A 279 2.09 13.13 4.38
CA VAL A 279 2.98 12.37 5.25
C VAL A 279 4.01 13.29 5.89
N ALA A 280 4.09 13.28 7.21
CA ALA A 280 5.08 14.06 7.94
C ALA A 280 6.42 13.32 8.11
N GLY A 281 6.39 11.99 8.24
CA GLY A 281 7.58 11.16 8.40
C GLY A 281 7.25 9.71 8.69
N THR A 282 8.29 8.93 9.03
CA THR A 282 8.21 7.50 9.34
C THR A 282 8.81 7.21 10.71
N VAL A 283 8.23 6.29 11.46
CA VAL A 283 8.74 5.91 12.80
C VAL A 283 10.19 5.43 12.68
N TRP A 284 11.06 6.08 13.43
CA TRP A 284 12.44 5.66 13.64
C TRP A 284 12.60 4.84 14.91
N GLY A 285 12.11 5.35 16.04
CA GLY A 285 12.33 4.71 17.32
C GLY A 285 11.62 5.39 18.48
N ILE A 286 11.96 4.98 19.68
CA ILE A 286 11.39 5.51 20.92
C ILE A 286 12.48 6.22 21.69
N TYR A 287 12.17 7.40 22.19
CA TYR A 287 13.04 8.19 23.04
C TYR A 287 12.47 8.28 24.45
N ASN A 288 13.27 7.86 25.41
CA ASN A 288 12.98 8.01 26.84
C ASN A 288 13.78 9.19 27.37
N TYR A 289 13.09 10.24 27.76
CA TYR A 289 13.73 11.39 28.40
C TYR A 289 13.94 11.15 29.91
N ALA A 290 14.96 11.79 30.47
CA ALA A 290 15.28 11.70 31.90
C ALA A 290 14.14 12.18 32.82
N ASN A 291 13.15 12.93 32.28
CA ASN A 291 11.96 13.39 32.98
C ASN A 291 10.82 12.33 33.01
N GLY A 292 11.08 11.09 32.56
CA GLY A 292 10.09 10.01 32.50
C GLY A 292 9.09 10.10 31.35
N LYS A 293 9.23 11.06 30.43
CA LYS A 293 8.39 11.14 29.24
C LYS A 293 8.95 10.30 28.11
N ASN A 294 8.11 9.47 27.54
CA ASN A 294 8.43 8.66 26.36
C ASN A 294 7.85 9.34 25.12
N HIS A 295 8.66 9.42 24.07
CA HIS A 295 8.25 9.93 22.77
C HIS A 295 8.52 8.89 21.69
N ALA A 296 7.60 8.77 20.73
CA ALA A 296 7.91 8.13 19.46
C ALA A 296 8.55 9.18 18.54
N ALA A 297 9.67 8.83 17.94
CA ALA A 297 10.43 9.69 17.05
C ALA A 297 10.21 9.27 15.60
N TYR A 298 9.97 10.25 14.74
CA TYR A 298 9.74 10.06 13.31
C TYR A 298 10.81 10.81 12.53
N SER A 299 11.46 10.09 11.62
CA SER A 299 12.29 10.70 10.60
C SER A 299 11.41 11.46 9.63
N LYS A 300 11.69 12.73 9.42
CA LYS A 300 10.89 13.62 8.57
C LYS A 300 10.89 13.15 7.11
N TRP A 301 9.79 13.43 6.41
CA TRP A 301 9.68 13.24 4.97
C TRP A 301 10.87 13.89 4.24
N ASN A 302 11.48 13.15 3.31
CA ASN A 302 12.62 13.66 2.55
C ASN A 302 12.37 13.53 1.04
N GLN A 303 11.89 14.61 0.45
CA GLN A 303 11.57 14.66 -0.97
C GLN A 303 12.79 14.41 -1.86
N THR A 304 13.96 14.94 -1.48
CA THR A 304 15.21 14.75 -2.25
C THR A 304 15.61 13.27 -2.32
N THR A 305 15.47 12.54 -1.21
CA THR A 305 15.76 11.10 -1.18
C THR A 305 14.83 10.32 -2.12
N ILE A 306 13.55 10.71 -2.15
CA ILE A 306 12.53 10.12 -3.04
C ILE A 306 12.86 10.44 -4.50
N ASP A 307 13.11 11.70 -4.82
CA ASP A 307 13.36 12.15 -6.18
C ASP A 307 14.63 11.53 -6.76
N ASN A 308 15.68 11.38 -5.96
CA ASN A 308 16.92 10.74 -6.38
C ASN A 308 16.69 9.28 -6.80
N LEU A 309 15.89 8.52 -6.04
CA LEU A 309 15.58 7.14 -6.42
C LEU A 309 14.66 7.09 -7.65
N LYS A 310 13.62 7.93 -7.70
CA LYS A 310 12.72 8.00 -8.86
C LYS A 310 13.47 8.39 -10.14
N ASN A 311 14.33 9.39 -10.08
CA ASN A 311 15.11 9.86 -11.23
C ASN A 311 16.10 8.80 -11.73
N LYS A 312 16.69 8.02 -10.84
CA LYS A 312 17.57 6.89 -11.20
C LYS A 312 16.87 5.89 -12.13
N PHE A 313 15.57 5.69 -11.95
CA PHE A 313 14.77 4.67 -12.66
C PHE A 313 13.72 5.25 -13.60
N SER A 314 13.70 6.54 -13.84
CA SER A 314 12.79 7.18 -14.80
C SER A 314 13.52 7.53 -16.08
N TYR A 315 12.91 7.22 -17.22
CA TYR A 315 13.37 7.64 -18.52
C TYR A 315 12.23 8.30 -19.29
N LYS A 316 12.42 9.60 -19.62
CA LYS A 316 11.41 10.39 -20.33
C LYS A 316 11.53 10.16 -21.83
N VAL A 317 10.42 9.85 -22.48
CA VAL A 317 10.30 9.61 -23.92
C VAL A 317 9.32 10.64 -24.49
N ASP A 318 9.86 11.64 -25.19
CA ASP A 318 9.04 12.61 -25.91
C ASP A 318 8.67 12.06 -27.29
N MET A 319 7.37 11.83 -27.47
CA MET A 319 6.79 11.35 -28.74
C MET A 319 6.37 12.48 -29.67
N SER A 320 6.51 13.74 -29.25
CA SER A 320 6.12 14.90 -30.06
C SER A 320 6.96 14.96 -31.34
N GLY A 321 6.33 14.85 -32.48
CA GLY A 321 6.99 14.80 -33.78
C GLY A 321 7.66 13.47 -34.14
N ALA A 322 7.59 12.45 -33.29
CA ALA A 322 8.03 11.11 -33.62
C ALA A 322 7.02 10.41 -34.55
N GLN A 323 7.52 9.64 -35.52
CA GLN A 323 6.65 8.81 -36.34
C GLN A 323 6.24 7.53 -35.60
N VAL A 324 7.23 6.81 -35.08
CA VAL A 324 7.05 5.58 -34.30
C VAL A 324 8.20 5.43 -33.33
N ALA A 325 7.91 5.24 -32.04
CA ALA A 325 8.91 4.78 -31.08
C ALA A 325 9.07 3.25 -31.21
N THR A 326 10.28 2.78 -31.44
CA THR A 326 10.55 1.34 -31.60
C THR A 326 11.35 0.81 -30.41
N ILE A 327 10.87 -0.30 -29.83
CA ILE A 327 11.58 -1.05 -28.78
C ILE A 327 12.04 -2.38 -29.39
N GLU A 328 13.35 -2.58 -29.48
CA GLU A 328 13.95 -3.77 -30.04
C GLU A 328 15.20 -4.15 -29.23
N ASN A 329 15.27 -5.39 -28.76
CA ASN A 329 16.41 -5.94 -28.00
C ASN A 329 16.87 -5.01 -26.84
N GLY A 330 15.90 -4.42 -26.10
CA GLY A 330 16.18 -3.53 -24.99
C GLY A 330 16.65 -2.13 -25.36
N LYS A 331 16.50 -1.75 -26.64
CA LYS A 331 16.83 -0.40 -27.16
C LYS A 331 15.56 0.34 -27.55
N LEU A 332 15.53 1.63 -27.28
CA LEU A 332 14.50 2.55 -27.75
C LEU A 332 15.08 3.42 -28.87
N THR A 333 14.39 3.46 -30.00
CA THR A 333 14.76 4.26 -31.18
C THR A 333 13.54 4.91 -31.83
N GLY A 334 13.77 5.86 -32.75
CA GLY A 334 12.72 6.51 -33.55
C GLY A 334 12.11 7.76 -32.89
N THR A 335 12.68 8.22 -31.81
CA THR A 335 12.28 9.45 -31.10
C THR A 335 13.51 10.34 -30.88
N GLY A 336 13.31 11.58 -30.43
CA GLY A 336 14.43 12.42 -29.97
C GLY A 336 15.08 11.94 -28.66
N SER A 337 14.57 10.85 -28.07
CA SER A 337 15.00 10.26 -26.81
C SER A 337 15.61 8.86 -26.99
N ASP A 338 16.29 8.61 -28.11
CA ASP A 338 16.87 7.30 -28.41
C ASP A 338 17.92 6.88 -27.38
N THR A 339 17.85 5.62 -26.93
CA THR A 339 18.75 5.08 -25.90
C THR A 339 18.86 3.56 -25.93
N THR A 340 19.99 3.04 -25.45
CA THR A 340 20.24 1.60 -25.24
C THR A 340 20.05 1.17 -23.79
N ASP A 341 19.74 2.10 -22.88
CA ASP A 341 19.61 1.85 -21.44
C ASP A 341 18.18 2.07 -20.95
N ILE A 342 17.28 1.16 -21.32
CA ILE A 342 15.86 1.21 -20.87
C ILE A 342 15.51 0.10 -19.87
N LYS A 343 16.35 -0.89 -19.68
CA LYS A 343 16.10 -2.02 -18.76
C LYS A 343 15.92 -1.51 -17.33
N ASN A 344 14.89 -2.01 -16.66
CA ASN A 344 14.48 -1.62 -15.31
C ASN A 344 14.07 -0.14 -15.16
N LYS A 345 13.88 0.60 -16.25
CA LYS A 345 13.43 2.00 -16.21
C LYS A 345 11.92 2.10 -16.41
N ASP A 346 11.30 3.00 -15.66
CA ASP A 346 9.94 3.46 -15.97
C ASP A 346 10.03 4.35 -17.20
N LEU A 347 9.52 3.89 -18.33
CA LEU A 347 9.50 4.64 -19.58
C LEU A 347 8.29 5.58 -19.57
N ILE A 348 8.54 6.88 -19.44
CA ILE A 348 7.52 7.91 -19.29
C ILE A 348 7.28 8.58 -20.65
N PHE A 349 6.21 8.19 -21.32
CA PHE A 349 5.82 8.70 -22.63
C PHE A 349 4.96 9.95 -22.51
N THR A 350 5.25 10.94 -23.36
CA THR A 350 4.45 12.15 -23.61
C THR A 350 4.32 12.38 -25.11
N GLY A 351 3.28 13.12 -25.54
CA GLY A 351 3.08 13.53 -26.93
C GLY A 351 2.14 12.66 -27.74
N GLY A 352 1.83 11.43 -27.30
CA GLY A 352 0.97 10.49 -28.03
C GLY A 352 1.68 9.83 -29.21
N GLY A 353 1.05 8.83 -29.85
CA GLY A 353 1.56 8.16 -31.04
C GLY A 353 1.77 6.67 -30.90
N ASP A 354 2.51 6.10 -31.84
CA ASP A 354 2.69 4.66 -31.96
C ASP A 354 3.99 4.18 -31.32
N ILE A 355 3.90 3.08 -30.57
CA ILE A 355 5.02 2.39 -29.95
C ILE A 355 5.01 0.97 -30.50
N LEU A 356 6.11 0.58 -31.15
CA LEU A 356 6.24 -0.71 -31.80
C LEU A 356 7.29 -1.58 -31.08
N LEU A 357 6.87 -2.74 -30.60
CA LEU A 357 7.77 -3.79 -30.16
C LEU A 357 8.19 -4.62 -31.36
N LYS A 358 9.49 -4.71 -31.62
CA LYS A 358 10.11 -5.59 -32.61
C LYS A 358 10.78 -6.80 -32.00
N SER A 359 10.72 -6.92 -30.69
CA SER A 359 11.12 -8.10 -29.92
C SER A 359 10.34 -8.11 -28.61
N SER A 360 10.21 -9.28 -27.97
CA SER A 360 9.68 -9.35 -26.61
C SER A 360 10.57 -8.58 -25.66
N PHE A 361 9.97 -7.79 -24.76
CA PHE A 361 10.68 -6.88 -23.87
C PHE A 361 10.35 -7.19 -22.40
N ASP A 362 11.31 -7.80 -21.69
CA ASP A 362 11.29 -7.94 -20.24
C ASP A 362 11.99 -6.71 -19.62
N ASN A 363 11.20 -5.78 -19.10
CA ASN A 363 11.69 -4.56 -18.46
C ASN A 363 12.01 -4.74 -16.96
N GLY A 364 11.93 -5.96 -16.42
CA GLY A 364 12.20 -6.19 -15.00
C GLY A 364 11.25 -5.42 -14.09
N ALA A 365 11.78 -4.54 -13.24
CA ALA A 365 11.00 -3.67 -12.35
C ALA A 365 10.55 -2.34 -12.99
N GLY A 366 10.83 -2.11 -14.27
CA GLY A 366 10.39 -0.93 -14.99
C GLY A 366 9.00 -1.08 -15.59
N GLY A 367 8.22 -0.01 -15.60
CA GLY A 367 6.89 0.06 -16.18
C GLY A 367 6.80 0.92 -17.43
N LEU A 368 5.64 0.90 -18.08
CA LEU A 368 5.27 1.84 -19.13
C LEU A 368 4.31 2.88 -18.54
N VAL A 369 4.69 4.14 -18.64
CA VAL A 369 3.96 5.26 -18.06
C VAL A 369 3.55 6.22 -19.18
N PHE A 370 2.25 6.47 -19.31
CA PHE A 370 1.68 7.38 -20.30
C PHE A 370 1.17 8.62 -19.56
N ASN A 371 1.79 9.79 -19.80
CA ASN A 371 1.75 10.89 -18.83
C ASN A 371 1.05 12.16 -19.32
N ASP A 372 0.25 12.08 -20.35
CA ASP A 372 -0.57 13.20 -20.83
C ASP A 372 -1.89 12.71 -21.46
N LYS A 373 -2.84 13.63 -21.64
CA LYS A 373 -4.16 13.36 -22.24
C LYS A 373 -4.04 13.17 -23.77
N LYS A 374 -3.30 12.13 -24.15
CA LYS A 374 -3.08 11.73 -25.55
C LYS A 374 -3.43 10.27 -25.75
N THR A 375 -3.53 9.86 -27.02
CA THR A 375 -3.71 8.46 -27.40
C THR A 375 -2.38 7.86 -27.83
N TYR A 376 -2.09 6.70 -27.27
CA TYR A 376 -0.93 5.88 -27.59
C TYR A 376 -1.39 4.54 -28.14
N ARG A 377 -0.67 3.97 -29.09
CA ARG A 377 -0.92 2.63 -29.64
C ARG A 377 0.32 1.77 -29.45
N VAL A 378 0.20 0.76 -28.62
CA VAL A 378 1.29 -0.19 -28.38
C VAL A 378 1.06 -1.42 -29.24
N ASN A 379 1.93 -1.62 -30.24
CA ASN A 379 1.85 -2.66 -31.25
C ASN A 379 3.07 -3.58 -31.19
N GLY A 380 2.97 -4.81 -31.70
CA GLY A 380 4.10 -5.72 -31.74
C GLY A 380 3.73 -7.19 -31.99
N ASP A 381 3.09 -7.50 -33.11
CA ASP A 381 2.74 -8.88 -33.54
C ASP A 381 2.49 -9.86 -32.36
N ASP A 382 3.34 -10.87 -32.21
CA ASP A 382 3.28 -11.85 -31.10
C ASP A 382 4.27 -11.56 -29.96
N PHE A 383 4.97 -10.44 -30.01
CA PHE A 383 5.88 -10.05 -28.95
C PHE A 383 5.15 -9.69 -27.66
N THR A 384 5.82 -9.93 -26.53
CA THR A 384 5.28 -9.71 -25.20
C THR A 384 6.02 -8.61 -24.48
N PHE A 385 5.30 -7.93 -23.58
CA PHE A 385 5.87 -7.04 -22.57
C PHE A 385 5.76 -7.70 -21.19
N LYS A 386 6.81 -7.55 -20.38
CA LYS A 386 6.84 -7.85 -18.96
C LYS A 386 7.51 -6.70 -18.21
N GLY A 387 6.99 -6.32 -17.06
CA GLY A 387 7.54 -5.24 -16.25
C GLY A 387 6.71 -4.94 -15.03
N ALA A 388 6.89 -3.74 -14.46
CA ALA A 388 6.13 -3.30 -13.29
C ALA A 388 4.63 -3.12 -13.56
N GLY A 389 4.25 -2.95 -14.83
CA GLY A 389 2.87 -2.74 -15.26
C GLY A 389 2.70 -1.56 -16.20
N VAL A 390 1.46 -1.11 -16.32
CA VAL A 390 1.05 0.01 -17.18
C VAL A 390 0.39 1.10 -16.32
N ASP A 391 0.90 2.31 -16.42
CA ASP A 391 0.37 3.50 -15.75
C ASP A 391 -0.20 4.48 -16.80
N THR A 392 -1.53 4.61 -16.84
CA THR A 392 -2.25 5.52 -17.74
C THR A 392 -2.66 6.77 -16.99
N ARG A 393 -1.72 7.67 -16.69
CA ARG A 393 -2.03 8.87 -15.89
C ARG A 393 -2.47 10.06 -16.74
N ASN A 394 -3.04 11.07 -16.08
CA ASN A 394 -3.46 12.34 -16.66
C ASN A 394 -4.47 12.17 -17.84
N GLY A 395 -5.37 11.18 -17.74
CA GLY A 395 -6.40 10.93 -18.74
C GLY A 395 -5.88 10.38 -20.07
N SER A 396 -4.68 9.78 -20.09
CA SER A 396 -4.15 9.11 -21.28
C SER A 396 -5.02 7.93 -21.71
N THR A 397 -5.00 7.64 -23.01
CA THR A 397 -5.65 6.47 -23.59
C THR A 397 -4.60 5.61 -24.27
N VAL A 398 -4.55 4.32 -23.93
CA VAL A 398 -3.59 3.37 -24.49
C VAL A 398 -4.33 2.23 -25.17
N GLU A 399 -4.18 2.12 -26.48
CA GLU A 399 -4.61 0.96 -27.27
C GLU A 399 -3.53 -0.12 -27.16
N TRP A 400 -3.87 -1.22 -26.47
CA TRP A 400 -2.93 -2.29 -26.16
C TRP A 400 -3.13 -3.47 -27.11
N ASN A 401 -2.27 -3.54 -28.13
CA ASN A 401 -2.33 -4.55 -29.20
C ASN A 401 -1.22 -5.61 -29.09
N ILE A 402 -0.58 -5.74 -27.92
CA ILE A 402 0.43 -6.75 -27.62
C ILE A 402 -0.04 -7.66 -26.48
N ARG A 403 0.74 -8.70 -26.17
CA ARG A 403 0.50 -9.52 -24.99
C ARG A 403 1.39 -9.08 -23.83
N TYR A 404 0.84 -9.15 -22.62
CA TYR A 404 1.64 -9.19 -21.41
C TYR A 404 2.18 -10.62 -21.21
N ASP A 405 3.35 -10.77 -20.57
CA ASP A 405 3.92 -12.08 -20.29
C ASP A 405 2.94 -12.93 -19.45
N ASN A 406 2.64 -14.14 -19.92
CA ASN A 406 1.61 -14.99 -19.32
C ASN A 406 1.99 -15.60 -17.95
N LYS A 407 3.25 -15.48 -17.53
CA LYS A 407 3.74 -15.94 -16.22
C LYS A 407 3.58 -14.90 -15.12
N ASP A 408 2.98 -13.75 -15.45
CA ASP A 408 2.81 -12.64 -14.54
C ASP A 408 1.45 -11.98 -14.71
N ASN A 409 0.98 -11.24 -13.69
CA ASN A 409 -0.26 -10.47 -13.78
C ASN A 409 0.02 -9.08 -14.35
N LEU A 410 -0.86 -8.59 -15.22
CA LEU A 410 -0.82 -7.21 -15.66
C LEU A 410 -1.33 -6.29 -14.55
N HIS A 411 -0.45 -5.45 -14.03
CA HIS A 411 -0.80 -4.39 -13.07
C HIS A 411 -1.08 -3.09 -13.82
N LYS A 412 -2.31 -2.57 -13.68
CA LYS A 412 -2.73 -1.29 -14.29
C LYS A 412 -3.08 -0.28 -13.21
N ILE A 413 -2.46 0.89 -13.28
CA ILE A 413 -2.75 2.08 -12.45
C ILE A 413 -2.97 3.31 -13.34
N GLY A 414 -3.28 4.45 -12.71
CA GLY A 414 -3.54 5.72 -13.39
C GLY A 414 -5.01 5.90 -13.77
N ASP A 415 -5.43 7.16 -13.82
CA ASP A 415 -6.82 7.60 -14.04
C ASP A 415 -7.31 7.50 -15.49
N GLY A 416 -6.41 7.18 -16.42
CA GLY A 416 -6.71 7.04 -17.84
C GLY A 416 -7.26 5.67 -18.22
N THR A 417 -7.22 5.38 -19.52
CA THR A 417 -7.83 4.20 -20.14
C THR A 417 -6.77 3.27 -20.73
N LEU A 418 -6.88 1.98 -20.41
CA LEU A 418 -6.17 0.90 -21.09
C LEU A 418 -7.19 0.10 -21.91
N ASP A 419 -7.15 0.20 -23.24
CA ASP A 419 -8.02 -0.50 -24.18
C ASP A 419 -7.30 -1.75 -24.70
N VAL A 420 -7.58 -2.90 -24.08
CA VAL A 420 -6.92 -4.17 -24.37
C VAL A 420 -7.59 -4.87 -25.53
N ARG A 421 -6.91 -4.97 -26.65
CA ARG A 421 -7.46 -5.45 -27.94
C ARG A 421 -6.94 -6.82 -28.37
N LYS A 422 -6.22 -7.50 -27.48
CA LYS A 422 -5.62 -8.83 -27.75
C LYS A 422 -5.74 -9.72 -26.53
N THR A 423 -5.98 -11.01 -26.73
CA THR A 423 -5.98 -12.03 -25.65
C THR A 423 -4.66 -12.05 -24.92
N GLN A 424 -4.67 -11.95 -23.59
CA GLN A 424 -3.47 -11.82 -22.76
C GLN A 424 -2.95 -13.15 -22.19
N ASN A 425 -3.84 -14.15 -22.00
CA ASN A 425 -3.53 -15.44 -21.36
C ASN A 425 -2.98 -15.29 -19.93
N THR A 426 -3.31 -14.21 -19.24
CA THR A 426 -2.90 -13.93 -17.87
C THR A 426 -4.04 -13.23 -17.12
N ASN A 427 -3.80 -12.82 -15.86
CA ASN A 427 -4.77 -12.08 -15.06
C ASN A 427 -4.53 -10.57 -15.14
N LEU A 428 -5.61 -9.81 -14.97
CA LEU A 428 -5.58 -8.37 -14.76
C LEU A 428 -5.70 -8.05 -13.26
N LYS A 429 -4.86 -7.14 -12.78
CA LYS A 429 -5.04 -6.43 -11.51
C LYS A 429 -5.10 -4.93 -11.80
N THR A 430 -6.23 -4.30 -11.48
CA THR A 430 -6.45 -2.87 -11.73
C THR A 430 -7.05 -2.20 -10.51
N GLY A 431 -6.53 -1.02 -10.17
CA GLY A 431 -6.99 -0.27 -9.01
C GLY A 431 -7.48 1.13 -9.34
N GLU A 432 -7.32 1.58 -10.60
CA GLU A 432 -7.62 2.96 -10.95
C GLU A 432 -7.93 3.10 -12.45
N GLY A 433 -8.80 4.05 -12.78
CA GLY A 433 -9.15 4.37 -14.15
C GLY A 433 -9.97 3.27 -14.84
N LEU A 434 -9.91 3.22 -16.17
CA LEU A 434 -10.71 2.35 -17.00
C LEU A 434 -9.84 1.32 -17.74
N VAL A 435 -10.25 0.05 -17.69
CA VAL A 435 -9.74 -1.00 -18.58
C VAL A 435 -10.89 -1.48 -19.46
N ILE A 436 -10.71 -1.40 -20.79
CA ILE A 436 -11.67 -1.90 -21.78
C ILE A 436 -11.19 -3.25 -22.27
N LEU A 437 -12.06 -4.25 -22.25
CA LEU A 437 -11.80 -5.59 -22.74
C LEU A 437 -12.33 -5.73 -24.17
N GLY A 438 -11.46 -5.45 -25.16
CA GLY A 438 -11.79 -5.33 -26.57
C GLY A 438 -11.55 -6.61 -27.40
N ALA A 439 -11.27 -7.74 -26.77
CA ALA A 439 -11.04 -9.01 -27.43
C ALA A 439 -11.77 -10.16 -26.70
N GLU A 440 -12.04 -11.23 -27.41
CA GLU A 440 -12.50 -12.48 -26.80
C GLU A 440 -11.41 -13.05 -25.87
N LYS A 441 -11.79 -13.55 -24.70
CA LYS A 441 -10.88 -14.16 -23.70
C LYS A 441 -9.69 -13.25 -23.35
N THR A 442 -9.95 -11.98 -23.16
CA THR A 442 -8.91 -10.98 -22.90
C THR A 442 -8.05 -11.34 -21.69
N PHE A 443 -8.67 -11.71 -20.57
CA PHE A 443 -7.97 -12.16 -19.35
C PHE A 443 -8.58 -13.45 -18.80
N ASN A 444 -7.80 -14.16 -17.99
CA ASN A 444 -8.27 -15.34 -17.27
C ASN A 444 -9.14 -14.91 -16.07
N ASN A 445 -8.56 -14.16 -15.13
CA ASN A 445 -9.25 -13.58 -13.98
C ASN A 445 -9.02 -12.07 -13.93
N ILE A 446 -9.97 -11.38 -13.30
CA ILE A 446 -9.87 -9.95 -13.03
C ILE A 446 -9.92 -9.71 -11.53
N TYR A 447 -8.99 -8.90 -11.04
CA TYR A 447 -8.92 -8.38 -9.68
C TYR A 447 -9.05 -6.86 -9.74
N ILE A 448 -10.19 -6.32 -9.31
CA ILE A 448 -10.38 -4.89 -9.10
C ILE A 448 -10.00 -4.61 -7.66
N THR A 449 -8.89 -3.90 -7.46
CA THR A 449 -8.16 -3.83 -6.20
C THR A 449 -8.47 -2.57 -5.38
N SER A 450 -9.23 -1.65 -5.93
CA SER A 450 -9.72 -0.46 -5.23
C SER A 450 -11.03 0.06 -5.84
N GLY A 451 -11.74 0.92 -5.12
CA GLY A 451 -13.00 1.53 -5.57
C GLY A 451 -12.89 2.43 -6.79
N ASP A 452 -11.67 2.85 -7.16
CA ASP A 452 -11.42 3.75 -8.30
C ASP A 452 -11.23 3.00 -9.63
N GLY A 453 -11.20 1.67 -9.61
CA GLY A 453 -11.03 0.82 -10.80
C GLY A 453 -12.34 0.50 -11.49
N THR A 454 -12.38 0.62 -12.82
CA THR A 454 -13.49 0.20 -13.67
C THR A 454 -12.98 -0.69 -14.80
N VAL A 455 -13.68 -1.82 -15.01
CA VAL A 455 -13.48 -2.71 -16.16
C VAL A 455 -14.76 -2.70 -16.98
N ARG A 456 -14.63 -2.49 -18.29
CA ARG A 456 -15.76 -2.47 -19.24
C ARG A 456 -15.56 -3.48 -20.35
N LEU A 457 -16.60 -4.27 -20.63
CA LEU A 457 -16.58 -5.19 -21.76
C LEU A 457 -16.79 -4.42 -23.08
N ASN A 458 -16.09 -4.83 -24.12
CA ASN A 458 -16.28 -4.37 -25.50
C ASN A 458 -16.13 -5.52 -26.51
N ALA A 459 -16.37 -6.74 -26.07
CA ALA A 459 -16.43 -7.95 -26.88
C ALA A 459 -17.29 -9.01 -26.19
N GLU A 460 -17.89 -9.90 -26.95
CA GLU A 460 -18.52 -11.10 -26.42
C GLU A 460 -17.45 -12.04 -25.84
N ASN A 461 -17.78 -12.75 -24.77
CA ASN A 461 -16.86 -13.65 -24.09
C ASN A 461 -15.49 -13.01 -23.78
N ALA A 462 -15.49 -11.74 -23.35
CA ALA A 462 -14.28 -10.97 -23.09
C ALA A 462 -13.40 -11.57 -21.98
N LEU A 463 -13.97 -12.43 -21.14
CA LEU A 463 -13.24 -13.21 -20.15
C LEU A 463 -13.22 -14.68 -20.53
N SER A 464 -12.10 -15.36 -20.21
CA SER A 464 -11.92 -16.78 -20.49
C SER A 464 -13.04 -17.62 -19.88
N GLY A 465 -13.60 -18.53 -20.65
CA GLY A 465 -14.45 -19.61 -20.09
C GLY A 465 -13.60 -20.67 -19.41
N GLY A 466 -14.20 -21.42 -18.48
CA GLY A 466 -13.56 -22.54 -17.78
C GLY A 466 -13.11 -22.23 -16.35
N GLU A 467 -12.14 -22.97 -15.85
CA GLU A 467 -11.72 -22.95 -14.44
C GLU A 467 -11.22 -21.57 -13.94
N TYR A 468 -10.66 -20.76 -14.84
CA TYR A 468 -10.03 -19.48 -14.51
C TYR A 468 -10.90 -18.24 -14.81
N ASN A 469 -12.19 -18.39 -14.83
CA ASN A 469 -13.11 -17.30 -15.16
C ASN A 469 -13.69 -16.70 -13.88
N GLY A 470 -12.97 -15.77 -13.25
CA GLY A 470 -13.39 -15.12 -12.02
C GLY A 470 -13.25 -13.60 -12.05
N ILE A 471 -14.12 -12.92 -11.28
CA ILE A 471 -13.95 -11.52 -10.93
C ILE A 471 -13.99 -11.33 -9.42
N PHE A 472 -13.01 -10.61 -8.91
CA PHE A 472 -12.77 -10.40 -7.49
C PHE A 472 -12.61 -8.90 -7.22
N PHE A 473 -13.44 -8.39 -6.30
CA PHE A 473 -13.37 -7.00 -5.84
C PHE A 473 -12.76 -6.97 -4.46
N ALA A 474 -11.74 -6.16 -4.29
CA ALA A 474 -11.13 -5.91 -2.99
C ALA A 474 -11.89 -4.82 -2.22
N LYS A 475 -11.26 -4.30 -1.18
CA LYS A 475 -11.80 -3.23 -0.34
C LYS A 475 -12.17 -1.99 -1.16
N ASN A 476 -13.28 -1.38 -0.81
CA ASN A 476 -13.92 -0.24 -1.49
C ASN A 476 -14.49 -0.55 -2.88
N GLY A 477 -14.48 -1.80 -3.30
CA GLY A 477 -15.21 -2.24 -4.48
C GLY A 477 -14.55 -1.93 -5.81
N GLY A 478 -15.22 -1.15 -6.63
CA GLY A 478 -14.92 -0.88 -8.04
C GLY A 478 -16.06 -1.36 -8.93
N THR A 479 -15.89 -1.24 -10.24
CA THR A 479 -17.00 -1.48 -11.17
C THR A 479 -16.62 -2.43 -12.31
N LEU A 480 -17.50 -3.40 -12.57
CA LEU A 480 -17.56 -4.13 -13.84
C LEU A 480 -18.78 -3.64 -14.62
N ASP A 481 -18.57 -3.10 -15.81
CA ASP A 481 -19.62 -2.68 -16.74
C ASP A 481 -19.72 -3.65 -17.90
N LEU A 482 -20.85 -4.34 -18.02
CA LEU A 482 -21.11 -5.30 -19.11
C LEU A 482 -21.30 -4.64 -20.46
N ASN A 483 -21.66 -3.36 -20.49
CA ASN A 483 -21.75 -2.53 -21.70
C ASN A 483 -22.51 -3.19 -22.87
N GLY A 484 -23.59 -3.91 -22.57
CA GLY A 484 -24.43 -4.58 -23.59
C GLY A 484 -23.92 -5.95 -24.06
N TYR A 485 -22.83 -6.47 -23.46
CA TYR A 485 -22.29 -7.79 -23.76
C TYR A 485 -22.70 -8.79 -22.69
N ASN A 486 -22.81 -10.06 -23.07
CA ASN A 486 -23.08 -11.15 -22.13
C ASN A 486 -21.75 -11.64 -21.54
N GLN A 487 -21.81 -12.06 -20.28
CA GLN A 487 -20.63 -12.60 -19.58
C GLN A 487 -21.03 -13.72 -18.63
N SER A 488 -20.24 -14.78 -18.64
CA SER A 488 -20.34 -15.90 -17.70
C SER A 488 -19.16 -15.88 -16.73
N PHE A 489 -19.42 -16.13 -15.44
CA PHE A 489 -18.39 -16.28 -14.42
C PHE A 489 -18.55 -17.58 -13.64
N ASN A 490 -17.43 -18.26 -13.38
CA ASN A 490 -17.39 -19.38 -12.45
C ASN A 490 -17.22 -18.92 -10.99
N LYS A 491 -16.72 -17.70 -10.80
CA LYS A 491 -16.41 -17.12 -9.47
C LYS A 491 -16.67 -15.62 -9.48
N ILE A 492 -17.50 -15.16 -8.53
CA ILE A 492 -17.59 -13.73 -8.22
C ILE A 492 -17.43 -13.54 -6.73
N ALA A 493 -16.64 -12.55 -6.32
CA ALA A 493 -16.44 -12.24 -4.91
C ALA A 493 -16.23 -10.74 -4.70
N ALA A 494 -16.82 -10.21 -3.63
CA ALA A 494 -16.62 -8.84 -3.18
C ALA A 494 -16.54 -8.79 -1.66
N THR A 495 -15.59 -8.01 -1.14
CA THR A 495 -15.34 -7.87 0.29
C THR A 495 -16.28 -6.88 0.98
N ASP A 496 -16.85 -5.96 0.23
CA ASP A 496 -17.79 -4.96 0.76
C ASP A 496 -18.81 -4.48 -0.30
N SER A 497 -19.74 -3.65 0.13
CA SER A 497 -20.86 -3.15 -0.68
C SER A 497 -20.48 -2.12 -1.75
N GLY A 498 -19.22 -1.66 -1.80
CA GLY A 498 -18.75 -0.72 -2.81
C GLY A 498 -18.55 -1.35 -4.20
N ALA A 499 -18.51 -2.69 -4.29
CA ALA A 499 -18.40 -3.38 -5.57
C ALA A 499 -19.70 -3.30 -6.38
N VAL A 500 -19.56 -3.07 -7.68
CA VAL A 500 -20.70 -2.93 -8.60
C VAL A 500 -20.48 -3.75 -9.86
N ILE A 501 -21.43 -4.61 -10.18
CA ILE A 501 -21.58 -5.20 -11.51
C ILE A 501 -22.79 -4.53 -12.17
N THR A 502 -22.61 -3.89 -13.32
CA THR A 502 -23.66 -3.12 -13.97
C THR A 502 -23.68 -3.33 -15.48
N ASN A 503 -24.73 -2.87 -16.12
CA ASN A 503 -24.78 -2.68 -17.57
C ASN A 503 -25.26 -1.26 -17.85
N THR A 504 -24.38 -0.42 -18.37
CA THR A 504 -24.68 0.97 -18.73
C THR A 504 -25.27 1.13 -20.13
N SER A 505 -25.26 0.06 -20.93
CA SER A 505 -25.80 0.06 -22.30
C SER A 505 -27.33 -0.02 -22.32
N THR A 506 -27.94 0.52 -23.39
CA THR A 506 -29.35 0.30 -23.70
C THR A 506 -29.63 -1.13 -24.17
N LYS A 507 -28.62 -1.83 -24.70
CA LYS A 507 -28.70 -3.26 -25.03
C LYS A 507 -28.65 -4.08 -23.75
N LYS A 508 -29.64 -4.94 -23.56
CA LYS A 508 -29.70 -5.82 -22.38
C LYS A 508 -28.57 -6.85 -22.38
N SER A 509 -27.99 -7.09 -21.23
CA SER A 509 -26.94 -8.11 -21.00
C SER A 509 -27.45 -9.29 -20.18
N ILE A 510 -26.81 -10.44 -20.33
CA ILE A 510 -26.99 -11.61 -19.49
C ILE A 510 -25.72 -11.85 -18.69
N LEU A 511 -25.84 -11.83 -17.35
CA LEU A 511 -24.80 -12.24 -16.41
C LEU A 511 -25.09 -13.69 -15.99
N SER A 512 -24.26 -14.62 -16.45
CA SER A 512 -24.40 -16.04 -16.10
C SER A 512 -23.42 -16.41 -14.99
N LEU A 513 -23.90 -17.02 -13.92
CA LEU A 513 -23.10 -17.41 -12.75
C LEU A 513 -23.07 -18.95 -12.64
N ASN A 514 -21.90 -19.52 -12.93
CA ASN A 514 -21.63 -20.97 -12.86
C ASN A 514 -20.78 -21.24 -11.62
N ASN A 515 -21.40 -21.35 -10.48
CA ASN A 515 -20.69 -21.37 -9.21
C ASN A 515 -19.86 -22.65 -9.02
N THR A 516 -18.53 -22.56 -9.03
CA THR A 516 -17.61 -23.70 -8.88
C THR A 516 -16.97 -23.80 -7.49
N ALA A 517 -17.27 -22.87 -6.58
CA ALA A 517 -16.81 -22.84 -5.20
C ALA A 517 -17.73 -21.95 -4.34
N ASP A 518 -17.59 -22.03 -3.03
CA ASP A 518 -18.31 -21.14 -2.13
C ASP A 518 -17.72 -19.72 -2.17
N TYR A 519 -18.53 -18.74 -2.56
CA TYR A 519 -18.13 -17.32 -2.63
C TYR A 519 -19.21 -16.41 -2.04
N ILE A 520 -18.76 -15.26 -1.54
CA ILE A 520 -19.63 -14.18 -1.06
C ILE A 520 -19.38 -12.95 -1.93
N TYR A 521 -20.46 -12.39 -2.43
CA TYR A 521 -20.47 -11.13 -3.14
C TYR A 521 -21.31 -10.10 -2.36
N HIS A 522 -20.64 -9.19 -1.64
CA HIS A 522 -21.27 -8.13 -0.85
C HIS A 522 -21.67 -6.91 -1.69
N GLY A 523 -21.32 -6.89 -2.98
CA GLY A 523 -21.56 -5.77 -3.88
C GLY A 523 -22.97 -5.72 -4.45
N ASN A 524 -23.19 -4.72 -5.30
CA ASN A 524 -24.45 -4.48 -5.99
C ASN A 524 -24.42 -5.03 -7.42
N ILE A 525 -25.53 -5.57 -7.89
CA ILE A 525 -25.77 -5.95 -9.28
C ILE A 525 -26.95 -5.11 -9.75
N ASN A 526 -26.74 -4.25 -10.77
CA ASN A 526 -27.78 -3.33 -11.24
C ASN A 526 -27.67 -3.04 -12.75
N GLY A 527 -28.57 -2.19 -13.27
CA GLY A 527 -28.58 -1.81 -14.68
C GLY A 527 -29.43 -2.75 -15.53
N ASN A 528 -29.35 -2.61 -16.85
CA ASN A 528 -30.17 -3.34 -17.82
C ASN A 528 -29.62 -4.75 -18.08
N LEU A 529 -29.74 -5.66 -17.09
CA LEU A 529 -29.23 -7.01 -17.19
C LEU A 529 -30.14 -8.05 -16.51
N ASP A 530 -30.05 -9.30 -16.99
CA ASP A 530 -30.61 -10.48 -16.31
C ASP A 530 -29.46 -11.27 -15.66
N VAL A 531 -29.74 -11.83 -14.50
CA VAL A 531 -28.82 -12.75 -13.82
C VAL A 531 -29.35 -14.18 -13.97
N LEU A 532 -28.54 -15.04 -14.59
CA LEU A 532 -28.83 -16.48 -14.71
C LEU A 532 -27.88 -17.26 -13.82
N GLN A 533 -28.43 -18.02 -12.89
CA GLN A 533 -27.64 -18.94 -12.09
C GLN A 533 -27.74 -20.35 -12.67
N HIS A 534 -26.62 -20.96 -13.00
CA HIS A 534 -26.53 -22.33 -13.46
C HIS A 534 -26.09 -23.24 -12.33
N HIS A 535 -26.84 -24.31 -12.11
CA HIS A 535 -26.46 -25.41 -11.23
C HIS A 535 -25.90 -26.54 -12.08
N GLU A 536 -24.63 -26.82 -11.99
CA GLU A 536 -24.12 -28.09 -12.52
C GLU A 536 -24.58 -29.22 -11.60
N THR A 537 -25.24 -30.20 -12.18
CA THR A 537 -25.87 -31.34 -11.47
C THR A 537 -24.86 -32.34 -10.91
N LYS A 538 -23.59 -32.04 -10.81
CA LYS A 538 -22.54 -32.98 -10.39
C LYS A 538 -21.84 -32.56 -9.09
N LYS A 539 -22.27 -33.23 -8.02
CA LYS A 539 -21.55 -33.67 -6.81
C LYS A 539 -21.16 -32.68 -5.71
N GLU A 540 -21.12 -31.38 -5.87
CA GLU A 540 -20.80 -30.48 -4.76
C GLU A 540 -21.75 -29.27 -4.76
N ASN A 541 -22.48 -29.09 -3.66
CA ASN A 541 -23.38 -27.95 -3.48
C ASN A 541 -22.54 -26.70 -3.10
N HIS A 542 -22.06 -25.99 -4.07
CA HIS A 542 -21.40 -24.68 -3.83
C HIS A 542 -22.42 -23.59 -3.58
N ARG A 543 -22.14 -22.71 -2.63
CA ARG A 543 -22.98 -21.56 -2.29
C ARG A 543 -22.39 -20.27 -2.82
N LEU A 544 -23.20 -19.51 -3.55
CA LEU A 544 -22.96 -18.10 -3.80
C LEU A 544 -23.93 -17.32 -2.92
N ILE A 545 -23.40 -16.50 -2.02
CA ILE A 545 -24.19 -15.59 -1.19
C ILE A 545 -24.13 -14.21 -1.84
N LEU A 546 -25.29 -13.69 -2.24
CA LEU A 546 -25.48 -12.33 -2.73
C LEU A 546 -26.19 -11.56 -1.62
N ASP A 547 -25.47 -10.71 -0.87
CA ASP A 547 -26.03 -9.94 0.24
C ASP A 547 -25.96 -8.44 0.04
N GLY A 548 -25.57 -7.98 -1.14
CA GLY A 548 -25.61 -6.58 -1.56
C GLY A 548 -27.04 -6.09 -1.73
N GLY A 549 -27.34 -4.87 -1.24
CA GLY A 549 -28.64 -4.23 -1.42
C GLY A 549 -28.86 -3.81 -2.88
N GLY A 550 -29.19 -4.74 -3.75
CA GLY A 550 -29.59 -4.48 -5.13
C GLY A 550 -31.09 -4.40 -5.22
N GLY A 551 -31.63 -3.27 -5.69
CA GLY A 551 -33.01 -3.18 -6.15
C GLY A 551 -33.20 -4.12 -7.35
N HIS A 552 -33.69 -5.32 -7.08
CA HIS A 552 -34.09 -6.23 -8.13
C HIS A 552 -35.40 -5.70 -8.73
N ASN A 553 -35.33 -5.10 -9.88
CA ASN A 553 -36.52 -5.06 -10.73
C ASN A 553 -36.81 -6.50 -11.18
N LYS A 554 -37.92 -7.06 -10.68
CA LYS A 554 -38.46 -8.37 -11.08
C LYS A 554 -38.80 -8.39 -12.57
#